data_2999d6d87d8e7b00738d5889c0d35290
#
_entry.id   2999d6d87d8e7b00738d5889c0d35290
#
_cell.length_a   1.000
_cell.length_b   1.000
_cell.length_c   1.000
_cell.angle_alpha   90.00
_cell.angle_beta   90.00
_cell.angle_gamma   90.00
#
_symmetry.space_group_name_H-M   'P 1'
#
loop_
_entity.id
_entity.type
_entity.pdbx_description
1 polymer ?
#
loop_
_entity_poly.entity_id
_entity_poly.type
_entity_poly.pdbx_seq_one_letter_code
_entity_poly.pdbx_strand_id
1 'polypeptide(L)' 'MQKTNNLQEIFLTRARKQNIPVTMFLVNGFQLRGIITGFDCFVVILDSEGRQQVIYKHAISTIAPMRPVELREDEVAEA' A
#
# COMPACT_ATOMS: atom_id res chain seq x y z
N MET A 1 18.80 15.34 4.91
CA MET A 1 18.31 14.89 4.88
C MET A 1 17.60 14.61 4.26
N GLN A 2 17.37 14.35 4.03
CA GLN A 2 16.70 14.07 3.42
C GLN A 2 15.66 13.63 3.67
N LYS A 3 14.92 14.04 3.59
CA LYS A 3 13.90 13.65 3.74
C LYS A 3 13.45 12.94 2.85
N THR A 4 13.06 12.10 2.85
CA THR A 4 12.71 11.40 1.88
C THR A 4 11.38 11.35 1.74
N ASN A 5 10.84 11.60 0.73
CA ASN A 5 9.54 11.43 0.48
C ASN A 5 9.37 10.11 -0.05
N ASN A 6 9.15 9.12 0.67
CA ASN A 6 8.99 7.77 0.25
C ASN A 6 7.56 7.58 -0.18
N LEU A 7 7.30 7.66 -1.46
CA LEU A 7 5.94 7.51 -1.97
C LEU A 7 5.32 6.19 -1.61
N GLN A 8 6.13 5.14 -1.59
CA GLN A 8 5.62 3.85 -1.22
C GLN A 8 5.05 3.87 0.20
N GLU A 9 5.78 4.45 1.10
CA GLU A 9 5.33 4.49 2.47
C GLU A 9 4.13 5.38 2.65
N ILE A 10 4.10 6.50 1.94
CA ILE A 10 2.96 7.40 2.01
C ILE A 10 1.71 6.70 1.48
N PHE A 11 1.86 6.01 0.35
CA PHE A 11 0.72 5.30 -0.22
C PHE A 11 0.21 4.23 0.73
N LEU A 12 1.10 3.40 1.25
CA LEU A 12 0.69 2.31 2.12
C LEU A 12 0.07 2.82 3.41
N THR A 13 0.61 3.88 3.96
CA THR A 13 0.09 4.45 5.19
C THR A 13 -1.33 4.96 4.98
N ARG A 14 -1.54 5.67 3.89
CA ARG A 14 -2.85 6.26 3.66
C ARG A 14 -3.87 5.24 3.24
N ALA A 15 -3.48 4.28 2.42
CA ALA A 15 -4.41 3.22 2.04
C ALA A 15 -4.86 2.44 3.28
N ARG A 16 -3.94 2.19 4.20
CA ARG A 16 -4.27 1.48 5.41
C ARG A 16 -5.18 2.30 6.30
N LYS A 17 -4.83 3.56 6.52
CA LYS A 17 -5.64 4.38 7.39
C LYS A 17 -7.04 4.58 6.88
N GLN A 18 -7.20 4.68 5.59
CA GLN A 18 -8.52 4.94 5.01
C GLN A 18 -9.22 3.68 4.59
N ASN A 19 -8.63 2.52 4.87
CA ASN A 19 -9.23 1.23 4.53
C ASN A 19 -9.63 1.15 3.07
N ILE A 20 -8.77 1.61 2.19
CA ILE A 20 -9.08 1.59 0.77
C ILE A 20 -8.76 0.22 0.21
N PRO A 21 -9.73 -0.46 -0.37
CA PRO A 21 -9.44 -1.77 -0.95
C PRO A 21 -8.47 -1.64 -2.12
N VAL A 22 -7.58 -2.58 -2.24
CA VAL A 22 -6.59 -2.56 -3.30
C VAL A 22 -6.54 -3.90 -4.01
N THR A 23 -6.05 -3.89 -5.23
CA THR A 23 -5.72 -5.11 -5.95
C THR A 23 -4.21 -5.13 -6.07
N MET A 24 -3.60 -6.18 -5.59
CA MET A 24 -2.16 -6.35 -5.73
C MET A 24 -1.87 -7.30 -6.85
N PHE A 25 -1.01 -6.86 -7.78
CA PHE A 25 -0.58 -7.71 -8.87
C PHE A 25 0.81 -8.21 -8.52
N LEU A 26 0.96 -9.52 -8.49
CA LEU A 26 2.23 -10.11 -8.11
C LEU A 26 3.07 -10.41 -9.34
N VAL A 27 4.37 -10.49 -9.14
CA VAL A 27 5.28 -10.72 -10.26
C VAL A 27 5.05 -12.07 -10.93
N ASN A 28 4.41 -13.02 -10.26
CA ASN A 28 4.12 -14.30 -10.88
C ASN A 28 2.78 -14.31 -11.61
N GLY A 29 2.11 -13.15 -11.67
CA GLY A 29 0.85 -13.05 -12.41
C GLY A 29 -0.40 -13.19 -11.57
N PHE A 30 -0.27 -13.54 -10.30
CA PHE A 30 -1.46 -13.66 -9.46
C PHE A 30 -1.92 -12.30 -9.01
N GLN A 31 -3.19 -12.20 -8.69
CA GLN A 31 -3.78 -10.98 -8.18
C GLN A 31 -4.42 -11.26 -6.85
N LEU A 32 -4.28 -10.34 -5.92
CA LEU A 32 -4.91 -10.46 -4.62
C LEU A 32 -5.67 -9.17 -4.34
N ARG A 33 -6.84 -9.27 -3.76
CA ARG A 33 -7.61 -8.10 -3.41
C ARG A 33 -7.85 -8.06 -1.96
N GLY A 34 -7.83 -6.91 -1.37
CA GLY A 34 -8.13 -6.78 0.04
C GLY A 34 -7.75 -5.43 0.56
N ILE A 35 -7.63 -5.34 1.87
CA ILE A 35 -7.30 -4.09 2.55
C ILE A 35 -5.97 -4.26 3.25
N ILE A 36 -5.11 -3.27 3.08
CA ILE A 36 -3.80 -3.29 3.72
C ILE A 36 -4.00 -2.99 5.19
N THR A 37 -3.56 -3.88 6.06
CA THR A 37 -3.71 -3.68 7.49
C THR A 37 -2.39 -3.40 8.18
N GLY A 38 -1.27 -3.60 7.49
CA GLY A 38 0.03 -3.27 8.07
C GLY A 38 1.11 -3.44 7.03
N PHE A 39 2.28 -2.95 7.32
CA PHE A 39 3.41 -3.13 6.43
C PHE A 39 4.68 -2.72 7.15
N ASP A 40 5.79 -3.19 6.66
CA ASP A 40 7.08 -2.71 7.14
C ASP A 40 8.00 -2.59 5.94
N CYS A 41 9.30 -2.61 6.14
CA CYS A 41 10.20 -2.38 5.02
C CYS A 41 10.30 -3.55 4.07
N PHE A 42 9.81 -4.73 4.45
CA PHE A 42 9.91 -5.90 3.59
C PHE A 42 8.58 -6.49 3.18
N VAL A 43 7.55 -6.30 3.96
CA VAL A 43 6.28 -6.99 3.71
C VAL A 43 5.10 -6.05 3.80
N VAL A 44 4.00 -6.49 3.20
CA VAL A 44 2.71 -5.83 3.33
C VAL A 44 1.73 -6.88 3.82
N ILE A 45 0.90 -6.54 4.79
CA ILE A 45 -0.11 -7.45 5.30
C ILE A 45 -1.44 -7.07 4.69
N LEU A 46 -2.06 -8.02 4.04
CA LEU A 46 -3.30 -7.80 3.34
C LEU A 46 -4.40 -8.66 3.95
N ASP A 47 -5.54 -8.06 4.25
CA ASP A 47 -6.67 -8.79 4.72
C ASP A 47 -7.60 -9.00 3.55
N SER A 48 -7.72 -10.24 3.10
CA SER A 48 -8.51 -10.57 1.95
C SER A 48 -9.62 -11.51 2.38
N GLU A 49 -10.83 -11.00 2.47
CA GLU A 49 -11.98 -11.81 2.84
C GLU A 49 -11.78 -12.54 4.16
N GLY A 50 -11.28 -11.82 5.13
CA GLY A 50 -11.09 -12.39 6.44
C GLY A 50 -9.81 -13.19 6.59
N ARG A 51 -9.03 -13.30 5.51
CA ARG A 51 -7.79 -14.03 5.60
C ARG A 51 -6.66 -13.06 5.60
N GLN A 52 -5.76 -13.21 6.56
CA GLN A 52 -4.61 -12.35 6.65
C GLN A 52 -3.48 -12.95 5.84
N GLN A 53 -2.88 -12.17 4.97
CA GLN A 53 -1.80 -12.66 4.15
C GLN A 53 -0.62 -11.73 4.25
N VAL A 54 0.56 -12.29 4.36
CA VAL A 54 1.80 -11.53 4.41
C VAL A 54 2.45 -11.65 3.05
N ILE A 55 2.65 -10.53 2.36
CA ILE A 55 3.18 -10.55 1.01
C ILE A 55 4.48 -9.79 1.01
N TYR A 56 5.53 -10.40 0.48
CA TYR A 56 6.82 -9.74 0.42
C TYR A 56 6.79 -8.67 -0.66
N LYS A 57 7.32 -7.52 -0.35
CA LYS A 57 7.28 -6.41 -1.29
C LYS A 57 7.95 -6.72 -2.61
N HIS A 58 9.00 -7.51 -2.60
CA HIS A 58 9.67 -7.83 -3.85
C HIS A 58 8.84 -8.73 -4.76
N ALA A 59 7.75 -9.28 -4.25
CA ALA A 59 6.85 -10.09 -5.07
C ALA A 59 5.71 -9.27 -5.64
N ILE A 60 5.61 -8.00 -5.28
CA ILE A 60 4.52 -7.16 -5.71
C ILE A 60 4.98 -6.33 -6.90
N SER A 61 4.23 -6.41 -7.98
CA SER A 61 4.53 -5.62 -9.16
C SER A 61 3.75 -4.30 -9.12
N THR A 62 2.50 -4.35 -8.74
CA THR A 62 1.65 -3.17 -8.77
C THR A 62 0.59 -3.27 -7.68
N ILE A 63 0.24 -2.16 -7.10
CA ILE A 63 -0.88 -2.10 -6.18
C ILE A 63 -1.84 -1.06 -6.73
N ALA A 64 -3.04 -1.49 -7.07
CA ALA A 64 -4.04 -0.61 -7.67
C ALA A 64 -5.17 -0.37 -6.68
N PRO A 65 -5.29 0.84 -6.12
CA PRO A 65 -6.36 1.10 -5.16
C PRO A 65 -7.68 1.29 -5.89
N MET A 66 -8.77 0.98 -5.19
CA MET A 66 -10.10 1.13 -5.78
C MET A 66 -10.47 2.59 -5.96
N ARG A 67 -9.86 3.48 -5.22
CA ARG A 67 -10.05 4.89 -5.43
C ARG A 67 -8.72 5.59 -5.18
N PRO A 68 -8.52 6.76 -5.71
CA PRO A 68 -7.22 7.41 -5.63
C PRO A 68 -6.79 7.64 -4.18
N VAL A 69 -5.52 7.47 -3.93
CA VAL A 69 -4.92 7.75 -2.64
C VAL A 69 -4.17 9.06 -2.79
N GLU A 70 -4.44 10.02 -1.91
CA GLU A 70 -3.75 11.29 -1.96
C GLU A 70 -2.30 11.08 -1.57
N LEU A 71 -1.40 11.44 -2.44
CA LEU A 71 0.02 11.22 -2.19
C LEU A 71 0.78 12.48 -1.77
N ARG A 72 0.13 13.65 -1.77
CA ARG A 72 0.78 14.83 -1.34
C ARG A 72 1.08 14.72 0.11
N GLU A 73 2.30 15.03 0.47
CA GLU A 73 2.66 14.78 1.73
C GLU A 73 2.02 15.62 2.67
N ASP A 74 1.80 16.80 2.43
CA ASP A 74 1.17 17.47 3.32
C ASP A 74 0.89 18.62 2.90
N GLU A 75 0.06 18.77 2.77
CA GLU A 75 -0.28 19.78 2.24
C GLU A 75 0.00 20.70 3.04
N VAL A 76 0.29 20.64 3.80
CA VAL A 76 0.50 21.42 4.60
C VAL A 76 1.48 22.01 4.39
N ALA A 77 2.04 21.52 4.16
CA ALA A 77 3.01 22.03 3.99
C ALA A 77 2.96 22.84 3.12
N GLU A 78 2.69 23.08 2.80
CA GLU A 78 2.73 23.65 2.05
C GLU A 78 2.32 24.33 2.00
N ALA A 79 2.17 24.54 2.35
CA ALA A 79 1.89 25.23 2.28
C ALA A 79 2.11 25.73 2.06
#